data_b12c7bc104311328fd416095970b10ce
#
_entry.id   b12c7bc104311328fd416095970b10ce
#
_cell.length_a   1.000
_cell.length_b   1.000
_cell.length_c   1.000
_cell.angle_alpha   90.00
_cell.angle_beta   90.00
_cell.angle_gamma   90.00
#
_symmetry.space_group_name_H-M   'P 1'
#
loop_
_entity.id
_entity.type
_entity.pdbx_description
1 polymer ?
#
loop_
_entity_poly.entity_id
_entity_poly.type
_entity_poly.pdbx_seq_one_letter_code
_entity_poly.pdbx_strand_id
1 'polypeptide(L)'
;TDRSRGLGDVYKRQDKHSAFITILKNNMQGCILNVLGGGLLGIGTLFNLLLNGFCFADVCCRTYKLGMSITDIFALTLPHSFELIGFWISGGIGLYIAWNIILFMYTDKMPTFKFYKNIGINLLIIFIIILSAAYIETYVSINMLT
;
A
#
# COMPACT_ATOMS: atom_id res chain seq x y z
N THR A 1 -7.77 37.79 17.55
CA THR A 1 -6.97 37.29 16.38
C THR A 1 -6.14 36.04 16.69
N ASP A 2 -5.59 35.91 17.90
CA ASP A 2 -4.80 34.70 18.27
C ASP A 2 -5.68 33.45 18.49
N ARG A 3 -6.88 33.60 19.02
CA ARG A 3 -7.80 32.47 19.22
C ARG A 3 -8.29 31.86 17.90
N SER A 4 -8.53 32.68 16.90
CA SER A 4 -8.99 32.18 15.57
C SER A 4 -7.86 31.48 14.79
N ARG A 5 -6.62 31.92 14.95
CA ARG A 5 -5.45 31.21 14.39
C ARG A 5 -5.22 29.88 15.08
N GLY A 6 -5.32 29.82 16.41
CA GLY A 6 -5.14 28.57 17.16
C GLY A 6 -6.22 27.52 16.84
N LEU A 7 -7.49 27.92 16.66
CA LEU A 7 -8.54 26.99 16.22
C LEU A 7 -8.30 26.48 14.79
N GLY A 8 -7.91 27.34 13.85
CA GLY A 8 -7.60 26.95 12.48
C GLY A 8 -6.46 25.93 12.40
N ASP A 9 -5.41 26.10 13.21
CA ASP A 9 -4.28 25.17 13.27
C ASP A 9 -4.64 23.82 13.91
N VAL A 10 -5.54 23.82 14.90
CA VAL A 10 -6.05 22.59 15.51
C VAL A 10 -6.91 21.81 14.53
N TYR A 11 -7.82 22.47 13.80
CA TYR A 11 -8.63 21.84 12.76
C TYR A 11 -7.78 21.27 11.62
N LYS A 12 -6.76 22.01 11.12
CA LYS A 12 -5.83 21.53 10.10
C LYS A 12 -5.02 20.32 10.57
N ARG A 13 -4.60 20.29 11.84
CA ARG A 13 -3.88 19.11 12.40
C ARG A 13 -4.79 17.90 12.54
N GLN A 14 -6.04 18.11 12.96
CA GLN A 14 -7.02 17.03 13.13
C GLN A 14 -7.41 16.43 11.77
N ASP A 15 -7.49 17.24 10.71
CA ASP A 15 -7.76 16.81 9.34
C ASP A 15 -6.58 15.99 8.77
N LYS A 16 -5.35 16.44 8.97
CA LYS A 16 -4.15 15.70 8.58
C LYS A 16 -4.02 14.36 9.29
N HIS A 17 -4.29 14.31 10.58
CA HIS A 17 -4.24 13.05 11.34
C HIS A 17 -5.29 12.05 10.84
N SER A 18 -6.50 12.53 10.56
CA SER A 18 -7.57 11.70 9.97
C SER A 18 -7.17 11.16 8.58
N ALA A 19 -6.59 12.02 7.73
CA ALA A 19 -6.08 11.63 6.42
C ALA A 19 -4.99 10.56 6.54
N PHE A 20 -4.00 10.76 7.42
CA PHE A 20 -2.94 9.79 7.68
C PHE A 20 -3.48 8.40 8.06
N ILE A 21 -4.40 8.35 9.02
CA ILE A 21 -5.00 7.09 9.46
C ILE A 21 -5.78 6.42 8.33
N THR A 22 -6.49 7.18 7.53
CA THR A 22 -7.27 6.67 6.40
C THR A 22 -6.36 6.06 5.33
N ILE A 23 -5.29 6.76 4.94
CA ILE A 23 -4.31 6.29 3.97
C ILE A 23 -3.61 5.03 4.49
N LEU A 24 -3.12 5.08 5.73
CA LEU A 24 -2.46 3.95 6.37
C LEU A 24 -3.37 2.71 6.40
N LYS A 25 -4.62 2.88 6.83
CA LYS A 25 -5.61 1.78 6.91
C LYS A 25 -5.88 1.17 5.54
N ASN A 26 -6.12 1.98 4.52
CA ASN A 26 -6.43 1.51 3.17
C ASN A 26 -5.25 0.70 2.59
N ASN A 27 -4.04 1.21 2.72
CA ASN A 27 -2.85 0.56 2.19
C ASN A 27 -2.50 -0.73 2.96
N MET A 28 -2.61 -0.71 4.29
CA MET A 28 -2.45 -1.91 5.10
C MET A 28 -3.48 -2.97 4.76
N GLN A 29 -4.73 -2.60 4.57
CA GLN A 29 -5.80 -3.52 4.18
C GLN A 29 -5.48 -4.20 2.84
N GLY A 30 -5.03 -3.46 1.84
CA GLY A 30 -4.62 -4.01 0.54
C GLY A 30 -3.44 -4.99 0.67
N CYS A 31 -2.43 -4.67 1.48
CA CYS A 31 -1.30 -5.57 1.74
C CYS A 31 -1.73 -6.85 2.48
N ILE A 32 -2.62 -6.73 3.47
CA ILE A 32 -3.17 -7.88 4.20
C ILE A 32 -3.95 -8.79 3.25
N LEU A 33 -4.79 -8.23 2.37
CA LEU A 33 -5.54 -8.99 1.37
C LEU A 33 -4.61 -9.73 0.40
N ASN A 34 -3.48 -9.14 0.01
CA ASN A 34 -2.47 -9.83 -0.80
C ASN A 34 -1.90 -11.06 -0.07
N VAL A 35 -1.53 -10.91 1.19
CA VAL A 35 -0.95 -12.00 1.98
C VAL A 35 -1.97 -13.11 2.22
N LEU A 36 -3.19 -12.75 2.63
CA LEU A 36 -4.29 -13.70 2.88
C LEU A 36 -4.73 -14.41 1.59
N GLY A 37 -4.70 -13.69 0.45
CA GLY A 37 -5.01 -14.25 -0.86
C GLY A 37 -4.09 -15.40 -1.26
N GLY A 38 -2.90 -15.48 -0.68
CA GLY A 38 -1.98 -16.62 -0.81
C GLY A 38 -2.57 -17.94 -0.29
N GLY A 39 -3.40 -17.88 0.77
CA GLY A 39 -4.11 -19.03 1.31
C GLY A 39 -5.14 -19.64 0.34
N LEU A 40 -5.61 -18.86 -0.64
CA LEU A 40 -6.47 -19.28 -1.74
C LEU A 40 -5.64 -19.67 -2.99
N LEU A 41 -4.56 -20.38 -2.82
CA LEU A 41 -3.63 -20.80 -3.88
C LEU A 41 -3.11 -19.62 -4.74
N GLY A 42 -3.08 -18.42 -4.17
CA GLY A 42 -2.60 -17.20 -4.84
C GLY A 42 -3.64 -16.49 -5.72
N ILE A 43 -4.81 -17.07 -5.96
CA ILE A 43 -5.86 -16.45 -6.79
C ILE A 43 -6.29 -15.11 -6.20
N GLY A 44 -6.51 -15.06 -4.88
CA GLY A 44 -6.87 -13.83 -4.18
C GLY A 44 -5.78 -12.76 -4.28
N THR A 45 -4.52 -13.15 -4.18
CA THR A 45 -3.36 -12.25 -4.35
C THR A 45 -3.33 -11.66 -5.74
N LEU A 46 -3.42 -12.50 -6.79
CA LEU A 46 -3.40 -12.04 -8.18
C LEU A 46 -4.59 -11.11 -8.47
N PHE A 47 -5.78 -11.47 -8.01
CA PHE A 47 -6.97 -10.64 -8.19
C PHE A 47 -6.81 -9.26 -7.54
N ASN A 48 -6.32 -9.20 -6.30
CA ASN A 48 -6.10 -7.95 -5.59
C ASN A 48 -5.01 -7.09 -6.26
N LEU A 49 -3.91 -7.68 -6.71
CA LEU A 49 -2.85 -6.98 -7.46
C LEU A 49 -3.38 -6.41 -8.77
N LEU A 50 -4.16 -7.17 -9.52
CA LEU A 50 -4.78 -6.72 -10.77
C LEU A 50 -5.77 -5.58 -10.53
N LEU A 51 -6.64 -5.69 -9.54
CA LEU A 51 -7.59 -4.61 -9.20
C LEU A 51 -6.86 -3.31 -8.85
N ASN A 52 -5.84 -3.36 -8.00
CA ASN A 52 -5.07 -2.17 -7.63
C ASN A 52 -4.32 -1.59 -8.85
N GLY A 53 -3.76 -2.44 -9.71
CA GLY A 53 -3.12 -2.02 -10.96
C GLY A 53 -4.10 -1.33 -11.91
N PHE A 54 -5.30 -1.86 -12.09
CA PHE A 54 -6.34 -1.24 -12.91
C PHE A 54 -6.83 0.08 -12.33
N CYS A 55 -7.05 0.17 -11.01
CA CYS A 55 -7.43 1.42 -10.37
C CYS A 55 -6.37 2.50 -10.56
N PHE A 56 -5.10 2.15 -10.40
CA PHE A 56 -3.99 3.07 -10.63
C PHE A 56 -3.91 3.54 -12.08
N ALA A 57 -4.02 2.62 -13.04
CA ALA A 57 -4.04 2.93 -14.46
C ALA A 57 -5.23 3.83 -14.85
N ASP A 58 -6.43 3.58 -14.29
CA ASP A 58 -7.62 4.40 -14.53
C ASP A 58 -7.41 5.84 -14.04
N VAL A 59 -6.83 6.02 -12.85
CA VAL A 59 -6.48 7.36 -12.33
C VAL A 59 -5.51 8.07 -13.28
N CYS A 60 -4.43 7.42 -13.70
CA CYS A 60 -3.47 7.99 -14.65
C CYS A 60 -4.13 8.38 -15.98
N CYS A 61 -4.98 7.50 -16.54
CA CYS A 61 -5.69 7.75 -17.79
C CYS A 61 -6.66 8.92 -17.68
N ARG A 62 -7.41 9.02 -16.59
CA ARG A 62 -8.35 10.15 -16.37
C ARG A 62 -7.60 11.47 -16.24
N THR A 63 -6.52 11.49 -15.48
CA THR A 63 -5.68 12.67 -15.27
C THR A 63 -5.06 13.14 -16.59
N TYR A 64 -4.59 12.21 -17.42
CA TYR A 64 -4.09 12.52 -18.76
C TYR A 64 -5.18 13.11 -19.66
N LYS A 65 -6.40 12.55 -19.65
CA LYS A 65 -7.53 13.07 -20.42
C LYS A 65 -7.98 14.46 -19.98
N LEU A 66 -7.72 14.84 -18.74
CA LEU A 66 -7.96 16.20 -18.22
C LEU A 66 -6.90 17.21 -18.69
N GLY A 67 -5.92 16.80 -19.50
CA GLY A 67 -4.92 17.66 -20.10
C GLY A 67 -3.64 17.83 -19.29
N MET A 68 -3.44 17.03 -18.23
CA MET A 68 -2.17 17.04 -17.49
C MET A 68 -1.06 16.39 -18.30
N SER A 69 0.13 16.98 -18.24
CA SER A 69 1.30 16.38 -18.89
C SER A 69 1.73 15.08 -18.21
N ILE A 70 2.41 14.21 -18.94
CA ILE A 70 2.95 12.96 -18.38
C ILE A 70 3.88 13.26 -17.20
N THR A 71 4.65 14.32 -17.27
CA THR A 71 5.57 14.76 -16.20
C THR A 71 4.81 15.13 -14.93
N ASP A 72 3.67 15.83 -15.06
CA ASP A 72 2.84 16.20 -13.91
C ASP A 72 2.16 15.00 -13.29
N ILE A 73 1.72 14.03 -14.12
CA ILE A 73 1.16 12.76 -13.64
C ILE A 73 2.22 11.98 -12.83
N PHE A 74 3.47 11.92 -13.34
CA PHE A 74 4.57 11.31 -12.59
C PHE A 74 4.83 12.01 -11.26
N ALA A 75 4.87 13.33 -11.24
CA ALA A 75 5.07 14.10 -10.00
C ALA A 75 3.95 13.86 -8.97
N LEU A 76 2.70 13.78 -9.43
CA LEU A 76 1.53 13.48 -8.60
C LEU A 76 1.54 12.05 -8.05
N THR A 77 2.03 11.09 -8.83
CA THR A 77 2.04 9.67 -8.44
C THR A 77 3.29 9.26 -7.68
N LEU A 78 4.32 10.11 -7.65
CA LEU A 78 5.58 9.82 -6.96
C LEU A 78 5.42 9.45 -5.47
N PRO A 79 4.60 10.16 -4.67
CA PRO A 79 4.34 9.77 -3.29
C PRO A 79 3.71 8.39 -3.14
N HIS A 80 2.78 8.03 -4.04
CA HIS A 80 2.15 6.72 -4.08
C HIS A 80 3.10 5.58 -4.51
N SER A 81 4.25 5.91 -5.13
CA SER A 81 5.22 4.90 -5.56
C SER A 81 5.79 4.10 -4.40
N PHE A 82 5.93 4.72 -3.22
CA PHE A 82 6.39 4.01 -2.01
C PHE A 82 5.38 2.98 -1.52
N GLU A 83 4.10 3.25 -1.68
CA GLU A 83 3.01 2.31 -1.36
C GLU A 83 3.05 1.10 -2.28
N LEU A 84 3.32 1.30 -3.57
CA LEU A 84 3.44 0.22 -4.55
C LEU A 84 4.52 -0.79 -4.18
N ILE A 85 5.63 -0.35 -3.58
CA ILE A 85 6.67 -1.27 -3.09
C ILE A 85 6.10 -2.21 -2.02
N GLY A 86 5.34 -1.67 -1.06
CA GLY A 86 4.65 -2.48 -0.05
C GLY A 86 3.66 -3.48 -0.67
N PHE A 87 2.90 -3.04 -1.69
CA PHE A 87 1.99 -3.91 -2.43
C PHE A 87 2.72 -5.04 -3.16
N TRP A 88 3.84 -4.77 -3.81
CA TRP A 88 4.62 -5.80 -4.52
C TRP A 88 5.22 -6.81 -3.56
N ILE A 89 5.78 -6.35 -2.44
CA ILE A 89 6.33 -7.27 -1.42
C ILE A 89 5.20 -8.13 -0.83
N SER A 90 4.07 -7.54 -0.48
CA SER A 90 2.91 -8.28 0.05
C SER A 90 2.34 -9.29 -0.95
N GLY A 91 2.29 -8.92 -2.24
CA GLY A 91 1.93 -9.81 -3.33
C GLY A 91 2.91 -10.98 -3.48
N GLY A 92 4.21 -10.69 -3.43
CA GLY A 92 5.25 -11.72 -3.44
C GLY A 92 5.12 -12.70 -2.27
N ILE A 93 4.81 -12.23 -1.06
CA ILE A 93 4.54 -13.10 0.10
C ILE A 93 3.30 -13.96 -0.13
N GLY A 94 2.21 -13.37 -0.63
CA GLY A 94 1.00 -14.12 -0.94
C GLY A 94 1.28 -15.25 -1.93
N LEU A 95 1.98 -14.98 -3.02
CA LEU A 95 2.38 -16.01 -4.00
C LEU A 95 3.36 -17.03 -3.40
N TYR A 96 4.26 -16.62 -2.53
CA TYR A 96 5.17 -17.51 -1.84
C TYR A 96 4.43 -18.48 -0.89
N ILE A 97 3.40 -17.99 -0.19
CA ILE A 97 2.50 -18.81 0.63
C ILE A 97 1.77 -19.81 -0.26
N ALA A 98 1.18 -19.35 -1.37
CA ALA A 98 0.48 -20.20 -2.32
C ALA A 98 1.38 -21.33 -2.85
N TRP A 99 2.61 -21.00 -3.24
CA TRP A 99 3.58 -21.97 -3.69
C TRP A 99 3.90 -23.05 -2.64
N ASN A 100 4.08 -22.65 -1.38
CA ASN A 100 4.34 -23.60 -0.30
C ASN A 100 3.13 -24.48 0.03
N ILE A 101 1.90 -23.96 -0.12
CA ILE A 101 0.68 -24.78 0.02
C ILE A 101 0.64 -25.83 -1.09
N ILE A 102 0.90 -25.44 -2.33
CA ILE A 102 0.95 -26.36 -3.47
C ILE A 102 2.01 -27.43 -3.26
N LEU A 103 3.22 -27.05 -2.84
CA LEU A 103 4.29 -28.01 -2.54
C LEU A 103 3.90 -28.97 -1.43
N PHE A 104 3.24 -28.51 -0.38
CA PHE A 104 2.73 -29.35 0.68
C PHE A 104 1.74 -30.40 0.15
N MET A 105 0.80 -29.97 -0.72
CA MET A 105 -0.17 -30.89 -1.35
C MET A 105 0.46 -31.98 -2.20
N TYR A 106 1.63 -31.71 -2.82
CA TYR A 106 2.33 -32.67 -3.67
C TYR A 106 3.35 -33.54 -2.93
N THR A 107 3.95 -33.01 -1.86
CA THR A 107 5.12 -33.66 -1.23
C THR A 107 4.89 -34.08 0.22
N ASP A 108 3.76 -33.72 0.81
CA ASP A 108 3.43 -33.88 2.26
C ASP A 108 4.48 -33.27 3.20
N LYS A 109 5.36 -32.39 2.69
CA LYS A 109 6.41 -31.75 3.49
C LYS A 109 5.91 -30.44 4.06
N MET A 110 5.86 -30.35 5.38
CA MET A 110 5.53 -29.12 6.07
C MET A 110 6.55 -28.01 5.82
N PRO A 111 6.10 -26.74 5.73
CA PRO A 111 7.00 -25.60 5.64
C PRO A 111 7.97 -25.56 6.83
N THR A 112 9.20 -25.19 6.55
CA THR A 112 10.26 -25.12 7.58
C THR A 112 10.11 -23.87 8.44
N PHE A 113 10.72 -23.84 9.64
CA PHE A 113 10.78 -22.65 10.49
C PHE A 113 11.30 -21.40 9.73
N LYS A 114 12.21 -21.58 8.80
CA LYS A 114 12.75 -20.52 7.91
C LYS A 114 11.63 -19.85 7.11
N PHE A 115 10.62 -20.59 6.66
CA PHE A 115 9.47 -20.06 5.93
C PHE A 115 8.69 -19.05 6.79
N TYR A 116 8.32 -19.43 8.01
CA TYR A 116 7.57 -18.56 8.92
C TYR A 116 8.38 -17.32 9.34
N LYS A 117 9.68 -17.50 9.61
CA LYS A 117 10.59 -16.41 9.94
C LYS A 117 10.67 -15.40 8.80
N ASN A 118 10.81 -15.86 7.55
CA ASN A 118 10.88 -14.99 6.38
C ASN A 118 9.58 -14.19 6.19
N ILE A 119 8.42 -14.82 6.34
CA ILE A 119 7.12 -14.13 6.29
C ILE A 119 7.07 -13.04 7.36
N GLY A 120 7.41 -13.35 8.61
CA GLY A 120 7.39 -12.39 9.72
C GLY A 120 8.28 -11.17 9.47
N ILE A 121 9.50 -11.38 8.98
CA ILE A 121 10.44 -10.30 8.65
C ILE A 121 9.86 -9.42 7.53
N ASN A 122 9.35 -10.03 6.46
CA ASN A 122 8.79 -9.27 5.34
C ASN A 122 7.51 -8.52 5.72
N LEU A 123 6.66 -9.06 6.59
CA LEU A 123 5.51 -8.33 7.14
C LEU A 123 5.93 -7.10 7.93
N LEU A 124 6.99 -7.19 8.72
CA LEU A 124 7.55 -6.04 9.44
C LEU A 124 8.08 -4.98 8.45
N ILE A 125 8.78 -5.40 7.40
CA ILE A 125 9.28 -4.50 6.35
C ILE A 125 8.10 -3.79 5.66
N ILE A 126 7.05 -4.51 5.28
CA ILE A 126 5.84 -3.93 4.68
C ILE A 126 5.25 -2.87 5.62
N PHE A 127 5.09 -3.20 6.90
CA PHE A 127 4.53 -2.27 7.87
C PHE A 127 5.33 -0.96 7.92
N ILE A 128 6.66 -1.05 7.97
CA ILE A 128 7.54 0.14 7.99
C ILE A 128 7.40 0.95 6.69
N ILE A 129 7.38 0.28 5.53
CA ILE A 129 7.23 0.94 4.23
C ILE A 129 5.90 1.68 4.14
N ILE A 130 4.79 1.01 4.45
CA ILE A 130 3.44 1.59 4.35
C ILE A 130 3.26 2.73 5.36
N LEU A 131 3.79 2.58 6.58
CA LEU A 131 3.78 3.64 7.58
C LEU A 131 4.55 4.89 7.10
N SER A 132 5.74 4.68 6.54
CA SER A 132 6.58 5.76 5.99
C SER A 132 5.90 6.42 4.79
N ALA A 133 5.31 5.65 3.89
CA ALA A 133 4.59 6.13 2.72
C ALA A 133 3.38 7.01 3.13
N ALA A 134 2.55 6.53 4.04
CA ALA A 134 1.41 7.29 4.56
C ALA A 134 1.85 8.60 5.24
N TYR A 135 2.98 8.59 5.95
CA TYR A 135 3.54 9.79 6.56
C TYR A 135 3.99 10.81 5.49
N ILE A 136 4.75 10.36 4.49
CA ILE A 136 5.23 11.23 3.39
C ILE A 136 4.05 11.82 2.64
N GLU A 137 3.05 11.02 2.28
CA GLU A 137 1.87 11.50 1.57
C GLU A 137 1.12 12.56 2.36
N THR A 138 0.87 12.31 3.64
CA THR A 138 0.08 13.22 4.47
C THR A 138 0.81 14.51 4.83
N TYR A 139 2.09 14.43 5.17
CA TYR A 139 2.80 15.55 5.77
C TYR A 139 3.75 16.27 4.81
N VAL A 140 4.17 15.61 3.74
CA VAL A 140 5.07 16.20 2.74
C VAL A 140 4.29 16.63 1.50
N SER A 141 3.51 15.72 0.89
CA SER A 141 2.86 16.00 -0.39
C SER A 141 1.74 17.04 -0.28
N ILE A 142 0.92 17.00 0.77
CA ILE A 142 -0.15 18.00 0.98
C ILE A 142 0.44 19.40 1.19
N ASN A 143 1.62 19.52 1.78
CA ASN A 143 2.27 20.82 1.96
C ASN A 143 2.91 21.38 0.68
N MET A 144 3.13 20.56 -0.35
CA MET A 144 3.65 21.02 -1.65
C MET A 144 2.56 21.55 -2.58
N LEU A 145 1.30 21.24 -2.28
CA LEU A 145 0.13 21.65 -3.08
C LEU A 145 -0.58 22.90 -2.50
N THR A 146 -0.18 23.40 -1.34
CA THR A 146 -0.67 24.65 -0.71
C THR A 146 0.36 25.76 -0.81
#